data_088a88676a9d28616ab24700a9319a2f
#
_entry.id   088a88676a9d28616ab24700a9319a2f
#
_cell.length_a   1.000
_cell.length_b   1.000
_cell.length_c   1.000
_cell.angle_alpha   90.00
_cell.angle_beta   90.00
_cell.angle_gamma   90.00
#
_symmetry.space_group_name_H-M   'P 1'
#
loop_
_entity.id
_entity.type
_entity.pdbx_description
1 polymer ?
#
loop_
_entity_poly.entity_id
_entity_poly.type
_entity_poly.pdbx_seq_one_letter_code
_entity_poly.pdbx_strand_id
1 'polypeptide(L)'
;VLAAAKQVSPEGKIIVVVGHGAESVMSHLDGEPVSFALQAEQKGTGHAVLQAERYLDPSSPTLVLYGDVPLITADTLKKLVQAAEGGFGLLTIDLDDPTGYGRIIRENGEIKRIVEEKDADSEQKKVREVNTGFMLVPTPDLTRWLKNLRCDNNQQEYYLTDLVGMAASEGRTVHAFKATDPWEVEGANNKLQLEALERAYQARQAVALMKQGVLLADKNRLDIRGNLKCGRDVFIDVGCVFEGDVVIEDNVKIGPYCVIKSSVIGSGTTVEAYSHFD
;
A
#
# COMPACT_ATOMS: atom_id res chain seq x y z
N VAL A 1 1.61 -0.86 4.71
CA VAL A 1 0.50 0.11 4.81
C VAL A 1 0.58 0.91 6.11
N LEU A 2 0.49 0.29 7.30
CA LEU A 2 0.50 0.99 8.60
C LEU A 2 1.72 1.92 8.76
N ALA A 3 2.93 1.46 8.43
CA ALA A 3 4.13 2.27 8.49
C ALA A 3 4.07 3.52 7.58
N ALA A 4 3.49 3.38 6.39
CA ALA A 4 3.28 4.51 5.47
C ALA A 4 2.23 5.48 6.04
N ALA A 5 1.12 4.97 6.59
CA ALA A 5 0.10 5.80 7.22
C ALA A 5 0.65 6.65 8.38
N LYS A 6 1.45 6.04 9.27
CA LYS A 6 2.12 6.75 10.39
C LYS A 6 3.07 7.87 9.91
N GLN A 7 3.76 7.68 8.78
CA GLN A 7 4.64 8.69 8.22
C GLN A 7 3.90 9.86 7.55
N VAL A 8 2.68 9.62 7.07
CA VAL A 8 1.82 10.66 6.48
C VAL A 8 1.14 11.49 7.55
N SER A 9 0.66 10.85 8.61
CA SER A 9 -0.04 11.49 9.71
C SER A 9 0.44 10.94 11.07
N PRO A 10 1.60 11.42 11.58
CA PRO A 10 2.19 10.91 12.82
C PRO A 10 1.28 11.07 14.05
N GLU A 11 0.51 12.15 14.09
CA GLU A 11 -0.44 12.46 15.17
C GLU A 11 -1.89 12.04 14.85
N GLY A 12 -2.10 11.50 13.64
CA GLY A 12 -3.42 11.12 13.17
C GLY A 12 -3.92 9.83 13.81
N LYS A 13 -5.22 9.76 14.02
CA LYS A 13 -5.86 8.50 14.44
C LYS A 13 -5.83 7.49 13.30
N ILE A 14 -5.37 6.28 13.58
CA ILE A 14 -5.42 5.17 12.64
C ILE A 14 -6.51 4.20 13.09
N ILE A 15 -7.46 3.95 12.20
CA ILE A 15 -8.57 3.02 12.44
C ILE A 15 -8.41 1.85 11.48
N VAL A 16 -8.29 0.65 12.04
CA VAL A 16 -8.20 -0.59 11.27
C VAL A 16 -9.56 -1.25 11.25
N VAL A 17 -10.18 -1.30 10.08
CA VAL A 17 -11.44 -2.04 9.90
C VAL A 17 -11.09 -3.52 9.71
N VAL A 18 -11.63 -4.35 10.57
CA VAL A 18 -11.39 -5.80 10.59
C VAL A 18 -12.68 -6.55 10.37
N GLY A 19 -12.60 -7.70 9.69
CA GLY A 19 -13.75 -8.55 9.38
C GLY A 19 -13.37 -10.02 9.53
N HIS A 20 -13.28 -10.75 8.43
CA HIS A 20 -12.80 -12.14 8.46
C HIS A 20 -11.36 -12.18 8.98
N GLY A 21 -11.06 -13.08 9.93
CA GLY A 21 -9.74 -13.16 10.56
C GLY A 21 -9.40 -12.00 11.51
N ALA A 22 -10.40 -11.28 12.01
CA ALA A 22 -10.21 -10.10 12.88
C ALA A 22 -9.25 -10.34 14.04
N GLU A 23 -9.38 -11.48 14.76
CA GLU A 23 -8.53 -11.82 15.91
C GLU A 23 -7.05 -11.92 15.53
N SER A 24 -6.74 -12.50 14.38
CA SER A 24 -5.37 -12.60 13.87
C SER A 24 -4.77 -11.23 13.55
N VAL A 25 -5.54 -10.35 12.90
CA VAL A 25 -5.09 -8.98 12.59
C VAL A 25 -4.90 -8.17 13.87
N MET A 26 -5.84 -8.25 14.79
CA MET A 26 -5.76 -7.54 16.09
C MET A 26 -4.57 -8.01 16.92
N SER A 27 -4.32 -9.33 16.97
CA SER A 27 -3.15 -9.88 17.67
C SER A 27 -1.82 -9.45 17.02
N HIS A 28 -1.77 -9.38 15.68
CA HIS A 28 -0.56 -8.94 14.97
C HIS A 28 -0.25 -7.46 15.17
N LEU A 29 -1.28 -6.65 15.44
CA LEU A 29 -1.16 -5.21 15.69
C LEU A 29 -1.22 -4.87 17.19
N ASP A 30 -1.06 -5.86 18.06
CA ASP A 30 -1.01 -5.62 19.51
C ASP A 30 0.16 -4.68 19.87
N GLY A 31 -0.11 -3.68 20.70
CA GLY A 31 0.85 -2.64 21.04
C GLY A 31 0.99 -1.51 20.02
N GLU A 32 0.37 -1.61 18.84
CA GLU A 32 0.33 -0.52 17.87
C GLU A 32 -0.74 0.53 18.25
N PRO A 33 -0.47 1.85 18.04
CA PRO A 33 -1.42 2.92 18.38
C PRO A 33 -2.55 3.00 17.35
N VAL A 34 -3.39 1.97 17.28
CA VAL A 34 -4.52 1.87 16.36
C VAL A 34 -5.82 1.60 17.10
N SER A 35 -6.94 2.02 16.50
CA SER A 35 -8.29 1.63 16.95
C SER A 35 -8.86 0.61 15.97
N PHE A 36 -9.69 -0.31 16.46
CA PHE A 36 -10.32 -1.31 15.61
C PHE A 36 -11.81 -1.05 15.45
N ALA A 37 -12.31 -1.19 14.22
CA ALA A 37 -13.71 -1.21 13.89
C ALA A 37 -14.08 -2.56 13.27
N LEU A 38 -15.08 -3.24 13.83
CA LEU A 38 -15.49 -4.57 13.35
C LEU A 38 -16.54 -4.43 12.25
N GLN A 39 -16.24 -4.98 11.07
CA GLN A 39 -17.21 -5.23 10.02
C GLN A 39 -17.71 -6.70 10.16
N ALA A 40 -18.78 -6.90 10.87
CA ALA A 40 -19.30 -8.24 11.14
C ALA A 40 -19.82 -8.94 9.87
N GLU A 41 -20.40 -8.18 8.94
CA GLU A 41 -20.90 -8.67 7.66
C GLU A 41 -20.15 -7.95 6.53
N GLN A 42 -19.52 -8.69 5.61
CA GLN A 42 -18.77 -8.16 4.48
C GLN A 42 -19.74 -7.72 3.38
N LYS A 43 -20.26 -6.49 3.47
CA LYS A 43 -21.22 -5.89 2.51
C LYS A 43 -20.55 -4.86 1.57
N GLY A 44 -19.26 -4.99 1.33
CA GLY A 44 -18.50 -4.12 0.44
C GLY A 44 -17.64 -3.09 1.17
N THR A 45 -16.85 -2.35 0.39
CA THR A 45 -15.82 -1.42 0.88
C THR A 45 -16.42 -0.16 1.53
N GLY A 46 -17.52 0.36 0.99
CA GLY A 46 -18.25 1.47 1.61
C GLY A 46 -18.82 1.09 2.97
N HIS A 47 -19.37 -0.13 3.10
CA HIS A 47 -19.85 -0.65 4.37
C HIS A 47 -18.69 -0.81 5.39
N ALA A 48 -17.51 -1.19 4.93
CA ALA A 48 -16.33 -1.28 5.80
C ALA A 48 -15.97 0.09 6.41
N VAL A 49 -15.87 1.13 5.58
CA VAL A 49 -15.56 2.49 6.05
C VAL A 49 -16.64 3.04 6.97
N LEU A 50 -17.92 2.70 6.73
CA LEU A 50 -19.02 3.10 7.59
C LEU A 50 -18.86 2.56 9.03
N GLN A 51 -18.26 1.38 9.23
CA GLN A 51 -18.00 0.86 10.60
C GLN A 51 -17.02 1.74 11.38
N ALA A 52 -16.16 2.47 10.67
CA ALA A 52 -15.20 3.39 11.29
C ALA A 52 -15.79 4.77 11.63
N GLU A 53 -17.01 5.11 11.17
CA GLU A 53 -17.60 6.46 11.26
C GLU A 53 -17.45 7.09 12.65
N ARG A 54 -17.76 6.35 13.71
CA ARG A 54 -17.74 6.85 15.10
C ARG A 54 -16.35 7.27 15.61
N TYR A 55 -15.29 6.87 14.91
CA TYR A 55 -13.90 7.19 15.26
C TYR A 55 -13.34 8.34 14.45
N LEU A 56 -14.01 8.72 13.35
CA LEU A 56 -13.54 9.77 12.44
C LEU A 56 -13.59 11.13 13.10
N ASP A 57 -12.62 11.98 12.78
CA ASP A 57 -12.55 13.37 13.24
C ASP A 57 -13.14 14.30 12.15
N PRO A 58 -14.26 14.98 12.42
CA PRO A 58 -14.89 15.87 11.44
C PRO A 58 -14.01 17.08 11.05
N SER A 59 -13.02 17.42 11.87
CA SER A 59 -12.14 18.56 11.62
C SER A 59 -10.95 18.25 10.70
N SER A 60 -10.72 16.96 10.41
CA SER A 60 -9.61 16.49 9.61
C SER A 60 -10.10 15.64 8.42
N PRO A 61 -9.43 15.64 7.25
CA PRO A 61 -9.80 14.74 6.18
C PRO A 61 -9.48 13.29 6.53
N THR A 62 -10.23 12.36 5.97
CA THR A 62 -10.01 10.92 6.14
C THR A 62 -9.27 10.36 4.93
N LEU A 63 -8.10 9.76 5.17
CA LEU A 63 -7.35 9.00 4.18
C LEU A 63 -7.74 7.53 4.29
N VAL A 64 -8.35 6.98 3.23
CA VAL A 64 -8.73 5.58 3.14
C VAL A 64 -7.63 4.80 2.45
N LEU A 65 -7.17 3.72 3.09
CA LEU A 65 -6.11 2.84 2.61
C LEU A 65 -6.59 1.38 2.62
N TYR A 66 -6.02 0.57 1.73
CA TYR A 66 -6.30 -0.86 1.65
C TYR A 66 -5.19 -1.66 2.32
N GLY A 67 -5.56 -2.57 3.22
CA GLY A 67 -4.61 -3.35 4.02
C GLY A 67 -3.83 -4.40 3.24
N ASP A 68 -4.34 -4.83 2.11
CA ASP A 68 -3.76 -5.82 1.21
C ASP A 68 -2.85 -5.24 0.12
N VAL A 69 -2.59 -3.93 0.13
CA VAL A 69 -1.67 -3.23 -0.80
C VAL A 69 -0.38 -2.85 -0.05
N PRO A 70 0.55 -3.80 0.17
CA PRO A 70 1.64 -3.65 1.15
C PRO A 70 2.73 -2.68 0.73
N LEU A 71 2.92 -2.43 -0.58
CA LEU A 71 4.06 -1.68 -1.11
C LEU A 71 3.80 -0.20 -1.32
N ILE A 72 2.64 0.32 -0.91
CA ILE A 72 2.35 1.75 -0.94
C ILE A 72 3.37 2.53 -0.10
N THR A 73 3.89 3.62 -0.64
CA THR A 73 4.88 4.45 0.04
C THR A 73 4.25 5.68 0.69
N ALA A 74 4.89 6.18 1.74
CA ALA A 74 4.48 7.44 2.37
C ALA A 74 4.63 8.64 1.41
N ASP A 75 5.60 8.60 0.50
CA ASP A 75 5.82 9.66 -0.50
C ASP A 75 4.64 9.76 -1.46
N THR A 76 4.18 8.64 -1.99
CA THR A 76 2.99 8.58 -2.87
C THR A 76 1.73 9.06 -2.14
N LEU A 77 1.54 8.65 -0.89
CA LEU A 77 0.40 9.11 -0.09
C LEU A 77 0.47 10.62 0.21
N LYS A 78 1.66 11.17 0.51
CA LYS A 78 1.85 12.62 0.69
C LYS A 78 1.52 13.41 -0.58
N LYS A 79 1.90 12.90 -1.74
CA LYS A 79 1.55 13.51 -3.04
C LYS A 79 0.04 13.46 -3.29
N LEU A 80 -0.64 12.38 -2.93
CA LEU A 80 -2.10 12.30 -2.96
C LEU A 80 -2.73 13.38 -2.08
N VAL A 81 -2.27 13.53 -0.84
CA VAL A 81 -2.76 14.56 0.09
C VAL A 81 -2.55 15.96 -0.47
N GLN A 82 -1.39 16.24 -1.06
CA GLN A 82 -1.10 17.53 -1.70
C GLN A 82 -1.99 17.77 -2.92
N ALA A 83 -2.17 16.78 -3.79
CA ALA A 83 -3.00 16.90 -4.98
C ALA A 83 -4.48 17.12 -4.67
N ALA A 84 -4.95 16.67 -3.52
CA ALA A 84 -6.35 16.86 -3.09
C ALA A 84 -6.71 18.33 -2.79
N GLU A 85 -5.73 19.20 -2.59
CA GLU A 85 -5.93 20.65 -2.36
C GLU A 85 -6.95 20.97 -1.23
N GLY A 86 -7.03 20.10 -0.23
CA GLY A 86 -8.01 20.17 0.86
C GLY A 86 -9.40 19.64 0.51
N GLY A 87 -9.60 19.13 -0.71
CA GLY A 87 -10.83 18.52 -1.20
C GLY A 87 -10.76 16.99 -1.30
N PHE A 88 -11.46 16.42 -2.28
CA PHE A 88 -11.45 14.99 -2.54
C PHE A 88 -10.26 14.61 -3.43
N GLY A 89 -9.33 13.81 -2.89
CA GLY A 89 -8.18 13.25 -3.61
C GLY A 89 -8.38 11.78 -3.93
N LEU A 90 -8.00 11.36 -5.14
CA LEU A 90 -8.06 9.99 -5.61
C LEU A 90 -6.71 9.56 -6.19
N LEU A 91 -6.18 8.43 -5.72
CA LEU A 91 -4.99 7.81 -6.33
C LEU A 91 -5.42 6.95 -7.50
N THR A 92 -4.90 7.25 -8.69
CA THR A 92 -5.16 6.49 -9.92
C THR A 92 -3.86 5.96 -10.51
N ILE A 93 -3.97 5.06 -11.47
CA ILE A 93 -2.83 4.58 -12.27
C ILE A 93 -3.31 4.18 -13.66
N ASP A 94 -2.43 4.30 -14.67
CA ASP A 94 -2.66 3.69 -16.00
C ASP A 94 -2.04 2.29 -16.03
N LEU A 95 -2.84 1.27 -16.34
CA LEU A 95 -2.39 -0.11 -16.50
C LEU A 95 -2.51 -0.55 -17.96
N ASP A 96 -1.57 -1.39 -18.41
CA ASP A 96 -1.65 -2.04 -19.72
C ASP A 96 -2.79 -3.06 -19.76
N ASP A 97 -2.96 -3.80 -18.68
CA ASP A 97 -4.11 -4.68 -18.45
C ASP A 97 -4.89 -4.18 -17.21
N PRO A 98 -6.00 -3.44 -17.40
CA PRO A 98 -6.81 -2.91 -16.32
C PRO A 98 -7.84 -3.91 -15.77
N THR A 99 -7.80 -5.17 -16.19
CA THR A 99 -8.78 -6.20 -15.79
C THR A 99 -8.88 -6.33 -14.28
N GLY A 100 -10.09 -6.35 -13.77
CA GLY A 100 -10.38 -6.49 -12.33
C GLY A 100 -10.44 -5.18 -11.55
N TYR A 101 -10.02 -4.06 -12.13
CA TYR A 101 -10.05 -2.74 -11.48
C TYR A 101 -11.26 -1.90 -11.88
N GLY A 102 -11.67 -0.98 -11.01
CA GLY A 102 -12.64 0.07 -11.33
C GLY A 102 -12.05 1.09 -12.29
N ARG A 103 -12.79 1.44 -13.35
CA ARG A 103 -12.37 2.38 -14.39
C ARG A 103 -12.69 3.82 -14.02
N ILE A 104 -11.73 4.72 -14.22
CA ILE A 104 -11.94 6.16 -14.01
C ILE A 104 -12.63 6.75 -15.23
N ILE A 105 -13.87 7.20 -15.07
CA ILE A 105 -14.62 7.81 -16.16
C ILE A 105 -14.49 9.33 -16.05
N ARG A 106 -13.97 9.94 -17.13
CA ARG A 106 -13.79 11.38 -17.24
C ARG A 106 -14.72 11.98 -18.29
N GLU A 107 -15.21 13.18 -18.00
CA GLU A 107 -15.93 14.02 -18.96
C GLU A 107 -15.26 15.40 -18.95
N ASN A 108 -14.86 15.88 -20.13
CA ASN A 108 -14.13 17.15 -20.28
C ASN A 108 -12.87 17.25 -19.40
N GLY A 109 -12.19 16.12 -19.16
CA GLY A 109 -11.00 16.03 -18.31
C GLY A 109 -11.26 15.83 -16.81
N GLU A 110 -12.46 16.11 -16.33
CA GLU A 110 -12.87 15.93 -14.94
C GLU A 110 -13.31 14.49 -14.64
N ILE A 111 -12.95 13.99 -13.46
CA ILE A 111 -13.43 12.68 -12.98
C ILE A 111 -14.92 12.82 -12.62
N LYS A 112 -15.75 11.97 -13.22
CA LYS A 112 -17.19 11.95 -12.96
C LYS A 112 -17.65 10.76 -12.13
N ARG A 113 -17.03 9.61 -12.34
CA ARG A 113 -17.38 8.39 -11.59
C ARG A 113 -16.30 7.33 -11.77
N ILE A 114 -16.38 6.31 -10.94
CA ILE A 114 -15.68 5.05 -11.10
C ILE A 114 -16.72 4.00 -11.48
N VAL A 115 -16.38 3.14 -12.45
CA VAL A 115 -17.21 2.00 -12.84
C VAL A 115 -16.45 0.73 -12.56
N GLU A 116 -16.98 -0.11 -11.68
CA GLU A 116 -16.34 -1.38 -11.32
C GLU A 116 -16.33 -2.35 -12.51
N GLU A 117 -15.34 -3.24 -12.56
CA GLU A 117 -15.14 -4.20 -13.67
C GLU A 117 -16.40 -4.95 -14.05
N LYS A 118 -17.19 -5.40 -13.05
CA LYS A 118 -18.40 -6.21 -13.26
C LYS A 118 -19.59 -5.41 -13.78
N ASP A 119 -19.55 -4.09 -13.59
CA ASP A 119 -20.62 -3.16 -14.02
C ASP A 119 -20.24 -2.39 -15.30
N ALA A 120 -18.97 -2.50 -15.74
CA ALA A 120 -18.44 -1.78 -16.89
C ALA A 120 -18.90 -2.41 -18.23
N ASP A 121 -19.35 -1.55 -19.15
CA ASP A 121 -19.61 -1.91 -20.54
C ASP A 121 -18.32 -2.11 -21.34
N SER A 122 -18.45 -2.51 -22.63
CA SER A 122 -17.31 -2.82 -23.49
C SER A 122 -16.42 -1.62 -23.78
N GLU A 123 -16.94 -0.40 -23.80
CA GLU A 123 -16.17 0.82 -24.04
C GLU A 123 -15.46 1.27 -22.75
N GLN A 124 -16.16 1.20 -21.61
CA GLN A 124 -15.60 1.50 -20.31
C GLN A 124 -14.44 0.56 -19.96
N LYS A 125 -14.52 -0.72 -20.31
CA LYS A 125 -13.44 -1.69 -20.09
C LYS A 125 -12.15 -1.37 -20.86
N LYS A 126 -12.20 -0.55 -21.90
CA LYS A 126 -11.01 -0.08 -22.64
C LYS A 126 -10.25 1.06 -21.92
N VAL A 127 -10.87 1.67 -20.92
CA VAL A 127 -10.22 2.73 -20.13
C VAL A 127 -9.08 2.11 -19.33
N ARG A 128 -7.88 2.66 -19.50
CA ARG A 128 -6.66 2.17 -18.84
C ARG A 128 -6.41 2.82 -17.49
N GLU A 129 -6.97 4.01 -17.26
CA GLU A 129 -6.89 4.68 -15.97
C GLU A 129 -7.83 4.00 -14.98
N VAL A 130 -7.26 3.47 -13.90
CA VAL A 130 -7.98 2.68 -12.92
C VAL A 130 -7.91 3.29 -11.52
N ASN A 131 -8.89 2.95 -10.71
CA ASN A 131 -8.93 3.25 -9.30
C ASN A 131 -8.02 2.29 -8.53
N THR A 132 -7.18 2.85 -7.66
CA THR A 132 -6.31 2.07 -6.77
C THR A 132 -6.95 1.75 -5.41
N GLY A 133 -8.11 2.36 -5.13
CA GLY A 133 -8.78 2.27 -3.84
C GLY A 133 -8.36 3.34 -2.83
N PHE A 134 -7.20 3.95 -2.99
CA PHE A 134 -6.72 4.99 -2.06
C PHE A 134 -7.38 6.33 -2.35
N MET A 135 -7.98 6.93 -1.33
CA MET A 135 -8.64 8.22 -1.44
C MET A 135 -8.52 9.05 -0.17
N LEU A 136 -8.45 10.36 -0.34
CA LEU A 136 -8.56 11.36 0.72
C LEU A 136 -9.91 12.07 0.57
N VAL A 137 -10.72 12.04 1.61
CA VAL A 137 -12.07 12.64 1.55
C VAL A 137 -12.28 13.56 2.74
N PRO A 138 -12.83 14.78 2.56
CA PRO A 138 -13.26 15.60 3.69
C PRO A 138 -14.23 14.81 4.57
N THR A 139 -13.94 14.64 5.83
CA THR A 139 -14.68 13.74 6.73
C THR A 139 -16.17 14.07 6.84
N PRO A 140 -16.61 15.34 6.89
CA PRO A 140 -18.06 15.64 6.88
C PRO A 140 -18.77 15.15 5.62
N ASP A 141 -18.14 15.28 4.44
CA ASP A 141 -18.70 14.78 3.18
C ASP A 141 -18.70 13.25 3.16
N LEU A 142 -17.58 12.62 3.55
CA LEU A 142 -17.46 11.15 3.67
C LEU A 142 -18.61 10.57 4.52
N THR A 143 -18.79 11.08 5.72
CA THR A 143 -19.81 10.60 6.67
C THR A 143 -21.22 10.72 6.09
N ARG A 144 -21.50 11.83 5.40
CA ARG A 144 -22.79 12.08 4.78
C ARG A 144 -23.02 11.15 3.59
N TRP A 145 -22.04 10.96 2.72
CA TRP A 145 -22.15 10.10 1.56
C TRP A 145 -22.24 8.62 1.92
N LEU A 146 -21.45 8.14 2.89
CA LEU A 146 -21.51 6.74 3.35
C LEU A 146 -22.93 6.31 3.77
N LYS A 147 -23.69 7.21 4.40
CA LYS A 147 -25.09 6.95 4.82
C LYS A 147 -26.07 6.86 3.64
N ASN A 148 -25.68 7.37 2.48
CA ASN A 148 -26.51 7.40 1.27
C ASN A 148 -26.04 6.39 0.20
N LEU A 149 -25.03 5.56 0.49
CA LEU A 149 -24.60 4.50 -0.41
C LEU A 149 -25.73 3.49 -0.64
N ARG A 150 -25.79 2.96 -1.84
CA ARG A 150 -26.73 1.92 -2.26
C ARG A 150 -25.97 0.66 -2.66
N CYS A 151 -26.67 -0.46 -2.70
CA CYS A 151 -26.13 -1.75 -3.16
C CYS A 151 -26.83 -2.24 -4.45
N ASP A 152 -27.29 -1.30 -5.29
CA ASP A 152 -28.00 -1.57 -6.54
C ASP A 152 -27.01 -1.85 -7.69
N ASN A 153 -26.09 -2.80 -7.48
CA ASN A 153 -25.03 -3.18 -8.41
C ASN A 153 -24.93 -4.70 -8.55
N ASN A 154 -24.16 -5.19 -9.52
CA ASN A 154 -24.05 -6.62 -9.82
C ASN A 154 -23.53 -7.48 -8.65
N GLN A 155 -22.83 -6.89 -7.68
CA GLN A 155 -22.33 -7.58 -6.49
C GLN A 155 -23.24 -7.46 -5.27
N GLN A 156 -24.25 -6.57 -5.31
CA GLN A 156 -25.11 -6.23 -4.19
C GLN A 156 -24.31 -5.72 -2.96
N GLU A 157 -23.25 -4.95 -3.22
CA GLU A 157 -22.34 -4.40 -2.23
C GLU A 157 -22.40 -2.88 -2.19
N TYR A 158 -22.10 -2.30 -1.04
CA TYR A 158 -21.91 -0.86 -0.90
C TYR A 158 -20.51 -0.48 -1.39
N TYR A 159 -20.43 0.04 -2.61
CA TYR A 159 -19.16 0.44 -3.20
C TYR A 159 -18.68 1.77 -2.65
N LEU A 160 -17.45 1.80 -2.12
CA LEU A 160 -16.81 3.05 -1.71
C LEU A 160 -16.56 3.97 -2.92
N THR A 161 -16.37 3.40 -4.09
CA THR A 161 -16.13 4.11 -5.35
C THR A 161 -17.32 4.97 -5.81
N ASP A 162 -18.53 4.70 -5.32
CA ASP A 162 -19.70 5.53 -5.60
C ASP A 162 -19.59 6.96 -5.02
N LEU A 163 -18.74 7.15 -4.00
CA LEU A 163 -18.47 8.48 -3.43
C LEU A 163 -17.97 9.46 -4.49
N VAL A 164 -17.24 8.99 -5.49
CA VAL A 164 -16.73 9.83 -6.60
C VAL A 164 -17.90 10.39 -7.42
N GLY A 165 -18.89 9.55 -7.77
CA GLY A 165 -20.09 9.96 -8.46
C GLY A 165 -20.96 10.93 -7.63
N MET A 166 -21.05 10.68 -6.32
CA MET A 166 -21.77 11.58 -5.39
C MET A 166 -21.08 12.95 -5.32
N ALA A 167 -19.76 12.99 -5.18
CA ALA A 167 -18.98 14.24 -5.18
C ALA A 167 -19.20 15.03 -6.48
N ALA A 168 -19.08 14.36 -7.63
CA ALA A 168 -19.27 14.99 -8.94
C ALA A 168 -20.71 15.54 -9.12
N SER A 169 -21.73 14.81 -8.64
CA SER A 169 -23.13 15.24 -8.71
C SER A 169 -23.43 16.48 -7.85
N GLU A 170 -22.67 16.70 -6.80
CA GLU A 170 -22.72 17.90 -5.95
C GLU A 170 -21.83 19.03 -6.45
N GLY A 171 -21.21 18.90 -7.63
CA GLY A 171 -20.29 19.90 -8.18
C GLY A 171 -18.94 19.97 -7.45
N ARG A 172 -18.58 18.94 -6.67
CA ARG A 172 -17.27 18.83 -6.03
C ARG A 172 -16.25 18.32 -7.03
N THR A 173 -15.10 18.96 -7.08
CA THR A 173 -13.97 18.47 -7.89
C THR A 173 -13.29 17.29 -7.19
N VAL A 174 -13.05 16.21 -7.94
CA VAL A 174 -12.23 15.08 -7.52
C VAL A 174 -10.86 15.24 -8.16
N HIS A 175 -9.85 15.45 -7.34
CA HIS A 175 -8.46 15.65 -7.75
C HIS A 175 -7.75 14.30 -7.85
N ALA A 176 -7.19 13.97 -9.01
CA ALA A 176 -6.41 12.74 -9.16
C ALA A 176 -4.92 13.01 -8.95
N PHE A 177 -4.27 12.15 -8.21
CA PHE A 177 -2.85 11.93 -8.30
C PHE A 177 -2.58 10.59 -8.98
N LYS A 178 -1.84 10.60 -10.08
CA LYS A 178 -1.54 9.39 -10.85
C LYS A 178 -0.23 8.76 -10.38
N ALA A 179 -0.30 7.56 -9.81
CA ALA A 179 0.88 6.77 -9.45
C ALA A 179 1.66 6.38 -10.71
N THR A 180 2.97 6.21 -10.55
CA THR A 180 3.88 5.84 -11.66
C THR A 180 4.45 4.43 -11.50
N ASP A 181 4.40 3.86 -10.32
CA ASP A 181 4.89 2.51 -10.03
C ASP A 181 3.70 1.57 -9.72
N PRO A 182 3.39 0.62 -10.62
CA PRO A 182 2.29 -0.31 -10.43
C PRO A 182 2.38 -1.13 -9.13
N TRP A 183 3.60 -1.47 -8.70
CA TRP A 183 3.81 -2.24 -7.49
C TRP A 183 3.35 -1.54 -6.21
N GLU A 184 3.28 -0.20 -6.21
CA GLU A 184 2.78 0.55 -5.05
C GLU A 184 1.28 0.40 -4.83
N VAL A 185 0.55 0.01 -5.85
CA VAL A 185 -0.92 -0.06 -5.83
C VAL A 185 -1.46 -1.47 -6.08
N GLU A 186 -0.57 -2.44 -6.25
CA GLU A 186 -0.92 -3.85 -6.42
C GLU A 186 -1.30 -4.49 -5.09
N GLY A 187 -2.41 -5.23 -5.08
CA GLY A 187 -2.93 -5.94 -3.90
C GLY A 187 -2.63 -7.43 -3.91
N ALA A 188 -2.51 -8.04 -2.73
CA ALA A 188 -2.29 -9.46 -2.56
C ALA A 188 -3.59 -10.21 -2.24
N ASN A 189 -4.25 -10.79 -3.22
CA ASN A 189 -5.46 -11.61 -3.06
C ASN A 189 -5.18 -13.12 -3.00
N ASN A 190 -3.98 -13.55 -3.37
CA ASN A 190 -3.56 -14.94 -3.38
C ASN A 190 -2.04 -15.07 -3.22
N LYS A 191 -1.56 -16.32 -3.06
CA LYS A 191 -0.14 -16.59 -2.80
C LYS A 191 0.77 -16.24 -3.99
N LEU A 192 0.26 -16.28 -5.22
CA LEU A 192 1.04 -15.88 -6.41
C LEU A 192 1.29 -14.38 -6.42
N GLN A 193 0.25 -13.58 -6.17
CA GLN A 193 0.38 -12.13 -6.03
C GLN A 193 1.26 -11.75 -4.84
N LEU A 194 1.14 -12.44 -3.71
CA LEU A 194 1.98 -12.20 -2.54
C LEU A 194 3.46 -12.47 -2.85
N GLU A 195 3.79 -13.56 -3.56
CA GLU A 195 5.17 -13.86 -3.97
C GLU A 195 5.70 -12.80 -4.94
N ALA A 196 4.92 -12.37 -5.91
CA ALA A 196 5.32 -11.33 -6.87
C ALA A 196 5.60 -9.99 -6.15
N LEU A 197 4.76 -9.60 -5.18
CA LEU A 197 4.98 -8.42 -4.35
C LEU A 197 6.24 -8.54 -3.49
N GLU A 198 6.50 -9.72 -2.93
CA GLU A 198 7.75 -9.99 -2.19
C GLU A 198 8.96 -9.79 -3.10
N ARG A 199 8.95 -10.36 -4.31
CA ARG A 199 10.06 -10.16 -5.27
C ARG A 199 10.24 -8.69 -5.66
N ALA A 200 9.16 -7.96 -5.88
CA ALA A 200 9.21 -6.51 -6.14
C ALA A 200 9.80 -5.73 -4.97
N TYR A 201 9.44 -6.09 -3.74
CA TYR A 201 10.00 -5.49 -2.52
C TYR A 201 11.50 -5.76 -2.40
N GLN A 202 11.94 -7.01 -2.56
CA GLN A 202 13.35 -7.39 -2.51
C GLN A 202 14.17 -6.69 -3.60
N ALA A 203 13.63 -6.58 -4.81
CA ALA A 203 14.27 -5.86 -5.91
C ALA A 203 14.48 -4.37 -5.57
N ARG A 204 13.50 -3.71 -4.95
CA ARG A 204 13.63 -2.32 -4.48
C ARG A 204 14.73 -2.18 -3.43
N GLN A 205 14.79 -3.08 -2.45
CA GLN A 205 15.83 -3.09 -1.42
C GLN A 205 17.23 -3.28 -2.01
N ALA A 206 17.39 -4.27 -2.90
CA ALA A 206 18.66 -4.52 -3.59
C ALA A 206 19.13 -3.28 -4.37
N VAL A 207 18.24 -2.63 -5.11
CA VAL A 207 18.56 -1.39 -5.85
C VAL A 207 18.95 -0.26 -4.88
N ALA A 208 18.29 -0.13 -3.74
CA ALA A 208 18.61 0.88 -2.73
C ALA A 208 20.03 0.65 -2.14
N LEU A 209 20.39 -0.58 -1.82
CA LEU A 209 21.73 -0.95 -1.36
C LEU A 209 22.80 -0.65 -2.41
N MET A 210 22.56 -1.01 -3.66
CA MET A 210 23.49 -0.73 -4.76
C MET A 210 23.71 0.78 -4.97
N LYS A 211 22.65 1.60 -4.84
CA LYS A 211 22.74 3.06 -4.88
C LYS A 211 23.55 3.65 -3.71
N GLN A 212 23.59 2.96 -2.57
CA GLN A 212 24.41 3.31 -1.41
C GLN A 212 25.86 2.85 -1.54
N GLY A 213 26.21 2.11 -2.61
CA GLY A 213 27.58 1.65 -2.87
C GLY A 213 27.85 0.20 -2.47
N VAL A 214 26.84 -0.58 -2.10
CA VAL A 214 26.98 -2.02 -1.87
C VAL A 214 27.13 -2.75 -3.20
N LEU A 215 28.12 -3.61 -3.33
CA LEU A 215 28.30 -4.48 -4.47
C LEU A 215 27.55 -5.81 -4.24
N LEU A 216 26.53 -6.05 -5.04
CA LEU A 216 25.79 -7.32 -5.05
C LEU A 216 26.22 -8.16 -6.24
N ALA A 217 26.56 -9.44 -6.02
CA ALA A 217 26.89 -10.38 -7.10
C ALA A 217 25.68 -10.62 -8.01
N ASP A 218 24.49 -10.72 -7.43
CA ASP A 218 23.21 -10.80 -8.16
C ASP A 218 22.08 -10.19 -7.31
N LYS A 219 21.52 -9.09 -7.80
CA LYS A 219 20.43 -8.38 -7.12
C LYS A 219 19.14 -9.19 -6.94
N ASN A 220 18.97 -10.26 -7.72
CA ASN A 220 17.76 -11.10 -7.66
C ASN A 220 17.91 -12.29 -6.69
N ARG A 221 19.08 -12.45 -6.11
CA ARG A 221 19.42 -13.56 -5.20
C ARG A 221 19.83 -13.09 -3.81
N LEU A 222 19.07 -12.13 -3.29
CA LEU A 222 19.20 -11.53 -1.98
C LEU A 222 17.81 -11.48 -1.34
N ASP A 223 17.69 -11.91 -0.10
CA ASP A 223 16.47 -11.80 0.68
C ASP A 223 16.73 -11.04 2.00
N ILE A 224 16.01 -9.95 2.20
CA ILE A 224 16.07 -9.11 3.41
C ILE A 224 14.70 -9.21 4.11
N ARG A 225 14.70 -9.84 5.28
CA ARG A 225 13.52 -10.09 6.12
C ARG A 225 13.61 -9.30 7.41
N GLY A 226 13.67 -7.98 7.28
CA GLY A 226 13.87 -7.04 8.38
C GLY A 226 14.61 -5.80 7.93
N ASN A 227 15.54 -5.31 8.73
CA ASN A 227 16.34 -4.13 8.45
C ASN A 227 17.79 -4.52 8.17
N LEU A 228 18.29 -4.17 6.99
CA LEU A 228 19.70 -4.33 6.66
C LEU A 228 20.33 -2.95 6.48
N LYS A 229 21.37 -2.67 7.25
CA LYS A 229 22.22 -1.47 7.10
C LYS A 229 23.62 -1.89 6.69
N CYS A 230 24.14 -1.29 5.62
CA CYS A 230 25.49 -1.56 5.14
C CYS A 230 26.34 -0.28 5.19
N GLY A 231 27.61 -0.46 5.56
CA GLY A 231 28.66 0.54 5.42
C GLY A 231 29.17 0.64 3.98
N ARG A 232 30.38 1.18 3.82
CA ARG A 232 31.03 1.38 2.53
C ARG A 232 31.80 0.14 2.10
N ASP A 233 31.94 -0.04 0.79
CA ASP A 233 32.76 -1.11 0.19
C ASP A 233 32.38 -2.51 0.69
N VAL A 234 31.06 -2.71 0.90
CA VAL A 234 30.49 -4.01 1.26
C VAL A 234 30.23 -4.81 0.00
N PHE A 235 30.64 -6.08 0.00
CA PHE A 235 30.31 -7.06 -1.03
C PHE A 235 29.40 -8.15 -0.46
N ILE A 236 28.30 -8.46 -1.15
CA ILE A 236 27.36 -9.54 -0.79
C ILE A 236 27.23 -10.48 -1.98
N ASP A 237 27.55 -11.75 -1.76
CA ASP A 237 27.44 -12.79 -2.77
C ASP A 237 26.01 -13.35 -2.86
N VAL A 238 25.80 -14.30 -3.75
CA VAL A 238 24.47 -14.84 -4.10
C VAL A 238 23.84 -15.67 -2.98
N GLY A 239 22.52 -15.61 -2.89
CA GLY A 239 21.72 -16.50 -2.02
C GLY A 239 21.82 -16.17 -0.53
N CYS A 240 22.24 -14.96 -0.20
CA CYS A 240 22.29 -14.52 1.20
C CYS A 240 20.90 -14.12 1.71
N VAL A 241 20.62 -14.44 2.98
CA VAL A 241 19.39 -14.09 3.69
C VAL A 241 19.75 -13.29 4.94
N PHE A 242 19.13 -12.13 5.09
CA PHE A 242 19.30 -11.27 6.27
C PHE A 242 17.97 -11.18 7.02
N GLU A 243 17.95 -11.52 8.32
CA GLU A 243 16.74 -11.54 9.13
C GLU A 243 16.87 -10.62 10.36
N GLY A 244 15.76 -9.94 10.73
CA GLY A 244 15.75 -9.01 11.86
C GLY A 244 16.60 -7.76 11.59
N ASP A 245 17.26 -7.24 12.62
CA ASP A 245 18.12 -6.05 12.53
C ASP A 245 19.57 -6.45 12.29
N VAL A 246 20.06 -6.28 11.06
CA VAL A 246 21.42 -6.62 10.68
C VAL A 246 22.19 -5.35 10.30
N VAL A 247 23.40 -5.22 10.84
CA VAL A 247 24.36 -4.15 10.52
C VAL A 247 25.63 -4.77 9.96
N ILE A 248 26.02 -4.37 8.76
CA ILE A 248 27.26 -4.74 8.12
C ILE A 248 28.12 -3.49 8.02
N GLU A 249 29.28 -3.48 8.66
CA GLU A 249 30.19 -2.33 8.67
C GLU A 249 31.01 -2.23 7.38
N ASP A 250 31.96 -1.28 7.34
CA ASP A 250 32.76 -0.98 6.15
C ASP A 250 33.71 -2.14 5.76
N ASN A 251 33.96 -2.29 4.46
CA ASN A 251 34.93 -3.25 3.88
C ASN A 251 34.64 -4.72 4.21
N VAL A 252 33.39 -5.08 4.43
CA VAL A 252 32.93 -6.45 4.72
C VAL A 252 32.68 -7.22 3.45
N LYS A 253 33.03 -8.50 3.42
CA LYS A 253 32.73 -9.43 2.33
C LYS A 253 31.87 -10.58 2.87
N ILE A 254 30.67 -10.76 2.32
CA ILE A 254 29.78 -11.86 2.66
C ILE A 254 29.81 -12.88 1.53
N GLY A 255 30.24 -14.09 1.83
CA GLY A 255 30.26 -15.22 0.90
C GLY A 255 28.86 -15.75 0.59
N PRO A 256 28.73 -16.63 -0.42
CA PRO A 256 27.42 -17.07 -0.89
C PRO A 256 26.68 -17.95 0.13
N TYR A 257 25.35 -17.90 0.06
CA TYR A 257 24.43 -18.72 0.86
C TYR A 257 24.59 -18.56 2.38
N CYS A 258 24.93 -17.36 2.83
CA CYS A 258 24.98 -17.04 4.26
C CYS A 258 23.58 -16.66 4.79
N VAL A 259 23.29 -17.03 6.02
CA VAL A 259 22.11 -16.59 6.78
C VAL A 259 22.60 -15.78 7.99
N ILE A 260 22.23 -14.51 8.05
CA ILE A 260 22.67 -13.60 9.12
C ILE A 260 21.45 -13.01 9.78
N LYS A 261 21.32 -13.22 11.09
CA LYS A 261 20.15 -12.82 11.84
C LYS A 261 20.53 -11.95 13.02
N SER A 262 19.85 -10.80 13.15
CA SER A 262 19.94 -9.87 14.29
C SER A 262 21.37 -9.64 14.79
N SER A 263 22.33 -9.45 13.86
CA SER A 263 23.77 -9.46 14.13
C SER A 263 24.45 -8.21 13.59
N VAL A 264 25.63 -7.90 14.17
CA VAL A 264 26.55 -6.87 13.67
C VAL A 264 27.80 -7.54 13.15
N ILE A 265 28.13 -7.33 11.88
CA ILE A 265 29.35 -7.80 11.24
C ILE A 265 30.36 -6.64 11.20
N GLY A 266 31.43 -6.76 11.96
CA GLY A 266 32.45 -5.71 12.13
C GLY A 266 33.25 -5.45 10.86
N SER A 267 33.85 -4.25 10.78
CA SER A 267 34.60 -3.76 9.62
C SER A 267 35.72 -4.69 9.21
N GLY A 268 35.90 -4.87 7.90
CA GLY A 268 36.99 -5.69 7.32
C GLY A 268 36.75 -7.19 7.45
N THR A 269 35.64 -7.64 8.01
CA THR A 269 35.33 -9.07 8.17
C THR A 269 35.07 -9.73 6.82
N THR A 270 35.59 -10.95 6.66
CA THR A 270 35.16 -11.85 5.58
C THR A 270 34.36 -12.99 6.19
N VAL A 271 33.15 -13.14 5.74
CA VAL A 271 32.24 -14.23 6.12
C VAL A 271 32.29 -15.29 5.02
N GLU A 272 32.69 -16.50 5.40
CA GLU A 272 32.83 -17.62 4.47
C GLU A 272 31.44 -18.14 4.02
N ALA A 273 31.43 -18.83 2.87
CA ALA A 273 30.23 -19.44 2.32
C ALA A 273 29.48 -20.33 3.34
N TYR A 274 28.16 -20.35 3.27
CA TYR A 274 27.30 -21.20 4.12
C TYR A 274 27.40 -20.92 5.63
N SER A 275 27.86 -19.73 6.01
CA SER A 275 27.89 -19.32 7.42
C SER A 275 26.49 -18.97 7.93
N HIS A 276 26.23 -19.30 9.20
CA HIS A 276 24.99 -18.97 9.86
C HIS A 276 25.30 -18.22 11.17
N PHE A 277 24.68 -17.06 11.34
CA PHE A 277 24.77 -16.21 12.54
C PHE A 277 23.35 -15.98 13.09
N ASP A 278 23.16 -16.27 14.38
CA ASP A 278 21.95 -16.01 15.17
C ASP A 278 22.23 -15.03 16.30
#